data_703f8872437db50010d83f039b97defe
#
_entry.id   703f8872437db50010d83f039b97defe
#
_cell.length_a   1.000
_cell.length_b   1.000
_cell.length_c   1.000
_cell.angle_alpha   90.00
_cell.angle_beta   90.00
_cell.angle_gamma   90.00
#
_symmetry.space_group_name_H-M   'P 1'
#
loop_
_entity.id
_entity.type
_entity.pdbx_description
1 polymer ?
#
loop_
_entity_poly.entity_id
_entity_poly.type
_entity_poly.pdbx_seq_one_letter_code
_entity_poly.pdbx_strand_id
1 'polypeptide(L)'
;RQAQSKYDSGVAKLAEEKKNGEKKLSDAQTEYDDGVKKADEEFKKAEDKIKDAEEEINSLTEPKWYVFDRSDNPGYSTFSSNADRLGAVATVFPVFFLLVAVLVCVTTMTRLIEEKRTEIGTLKALGYSNTSIIMKFVIYSLLAAVIGSVIGILIGIFTLPFVIYDAYKIMYYIGDITLIPDYTSIIFGIVAAVVCTVVVSVVVCAKSLHEKPAAVMRPKAPKAGKRILLERIKPLWSHMSFNSKLTARNLFRYKVRLCMTVIGVAGCTALIVAAFGLLNSFEPMTHDQFETIYKYDAVVVPKDSGSADNLSFLTDTLDKNSNVKHSMLVSQQECTVTHGNKIKDSDTNLVVPQNPEKFDEIVSLHTRKGKEELKLSDSGVMLSEKMCSELGIKTGDKITLNVDGKKAEVKVSGIFEQYLYNFVYMTPTAYKSLFGSDCTYNMADVALKDTSDSACDKFGSQVLSDDKIAAVSYIASSLNEFRNMLNSLDMVVTVMIICAAALAFVVLYNLTNINIAERVREIATFKVLGFYNRETSSFIYKENIILTLLGIFVGLFLGNLLTGFIIQTVEVDNIMFGRDIYFTSYLYAAGLTFLFSILVNAVMSFKIKAVNMVESLKSVE
;
A
#
# COMPACT_ATOMS: atom_id res chain seq x y z
N ARG A 1 -21.98 107.78 72.72
CA ARG A 1 -21.05 107.51 71.62
C ARG A 1 -20.17 106.28 71.92
N GLN A 2 -19.67 106.02 73.10
CA GLN A 2 -18.79 104.82 73.35
C GLN A 2 -19.52 103.46 73.24
N ALA A 3 -20.83 103.41 73.60
CA ALA A 3 -21.64 102.19 73.51
C ALA A 3 -21.91 101.82 72.08
N GLN A 4 -22.21 102.81 71.20
CA GLN A 4 -22.42 102.60 69.77
C GLN A 4 -21.20 102.08 69.04
N SER A 5 -20.01 102.70 69.37
CA SER A 5 -18.72 102.22 68.77
C SER A 5 -18.37 100.81 69.18
N LYS A 6 -18.71 100.37 70.43
CA LYS A 6 -18.49 98.96 70.86
C LYS A 6 -19.46 98.01 70.18
N TYR A 7 -20.71 98.42 69.94
CA TYR A 7 -21.71 97.62 69.21
C TYR A 7 -21.25 97.46 67.77
N ASP A 8 -20.91 98.56 67.08
CA ASP A 8 -20.53 98.53 65.69
C ASP A 8 -19.21 97.68 65.48
N SER A 9 -18.23 97.79 66.44
CA SER A 9 -17.07 96.93 66.39
C SER A 9 -17.36 95.47 66.69
N GLY A 10 -18.38 95.20 67.57
CA GLY A 10 -18.82 93.81 67.80
C GLY A 10 -19.53 93.19 66.60
N VAL A 11 -20.37 94.03 65.95
CA VAL A 11 -21.01 93.60 64.70
C VAL A 11 -20.02 93.34 63.57
N ALA A 12 -18.98 94.25 63.46
CA ALA A 12 -17.93 94.02 62.45
C ALA A 12 -17.13 92.76 62.74
N LYS A 13 -16.74 92.50 64.01
CA LYS A 13 -16.10 91.26 64.41
C LYS A 13 -16.96 90.00 64.09
N LEU A 14 -18.25 90.05 64.40
CA LEU A 14 -19.15 88.97 64.15
C LEU A 14 -19.29 88.68 62.62
N ALA A 15 -19.35 89.79 61.84
CA ALA A 15 -19.40 89.67 60.37
C ALA A 15 -18.08 89.06 59.78
N GLU A 16 -16.93 89.47 60.36
CA GLU A 16 -15.65 88.91 59.98
C GLU A 16 -15.46 87.44 60.39
N GLU A 17 -15.92 87.10 61.62
CA GLU A 17 -15.92 85.67 62.05
C GLU A 17 -16.90 84.82 61.25
N LYS A 18 -18.08 85.36 60.93
CA LYS A 18 -19.03 84.66 60.04
C LYS A 18 -18.44 84.45 58.64
N LYS A 19 -17.80 85.45 58.04
CA LYS A 19 -17.16 85.38 56.77
C LYS A 19 -15.96 84.36 56.75
N ASN A 20 -15.20 84.35 57.85
CA ASN A 20 -14.10 83.41 58.05
C ASN A 20 -14.65 81.95 58.24
N GLY A 21 -15.79 81.88 59.00
CA GLY A 21 -16.47 80.57 59.13
C GLY A 21 -17.04 80.03 57.82
N GLU A 22 -17.69 80.91 57.06
CA GLU A 22 -18.21 80.55 55.74
C GLU A 22 -17.10 80.14 54.76
N LYS A 23 -15.96 80.88 54.80
CA LYS A 23 -14.77 80.52 54.01
C LYS A 23 -14.21 79.17 54.41
N LYS A 24 -14.02 78.92 55.72
CA LYS A 24 -13.53 77.62 56.22
C LYS A 24 -14.47 76.48 55.85
N LEU A 25 -15.79 76.73 55.87
CA LEU A 25 -16.80 75.75 55.46
C LEU A 25 -16.71 75.47 53.94
N SER A 26 -16.55 76.53 53.12
CA SER A 26 -16.37 76.41 51.67
C SER A 26 -15.06 75.70 51.32
N ASP A 27 -13.96 76.04 52.03
CA ASP A 27 -12.67 75.35 51.77
C ASP A 27 -12.73 73.87 52.20
N ALA A 28 -13.37 73.57 53.33
CA ALA A 28 -13.58 72.20 53.78
C ALA A 28 -14.52 71.43 52.86
N GLN A 29 -15.58 72.06 52.31
CA GLN A 29 -16.45 71.47 51.33
C GLN A 29 -15.71 71.15 50.04
N THR A 30 -14.84 72.06 49.55
CA THR A 30 -14.02 71.86 48.39
C THR A 30 -13.04 70.71 48.60
N GLU A 31 -12.40 70.63 49.77
CA GLU A 31 -11.51 69.53 50.12
C GLU A 31 -12.22 68.18 50.21
N TYR A 32 -13.46 68.19 50.75
CA TYR A 32 -14.28 67.00 50.77
C TYR A 32 -14.70 66.53 49.35
N ASP A 33 -15.18 67.46 48.50
CA ASP A 33 -15.58 67.17 47.14
C ASP A 33 -14.37 66.69 46.29
N ASP A 34 -13.17 67.25 46.45
CA ASP A 34 -11.95 66.80 45.82
C ASP A 34 -11.52 65.44 46.37
N GLY A 35 -11.72 65.19 47.67
CA GLY A 35 -11.48 63.89 48.29
C GLY A 35 -12.41 62.80 47.73
N VAL A 36 -13.70 63.11 47.59
CA VAL A 36 -14.69 62.20 46.97
C VAL A 36 -14.34 61.89 45.51
N LYS A 37 -13.96 62.93 44.71
CA LYS A 37 -13.58 62.70 43.31
C LYS A 37 -12.36 61.81 43.19
N LYS A 38 -11.31 62.03 44.04
CA LYS A 38 -10.16 61.15 44.06
C LYS A 38 -10.50 59.73 44.46
N ALA A 39 -11.37 59.54 45.44
CA ALA A 39 -11.80 58.23 45.85
C ALA A 39 -12.59 57.52 44.72
N ASP A 40 -13.51 58.24 44.05
CA ASP A 40 -14.27 57.71 42.92
C ASP A 40 -13.34 57.33 41.74
N GLU A 41 -12.31 58.15 41.45
CA GLU A 41 -11.31 57.82 40.42
C GLU A 41 -10.50 56.58 40.79
N GLU A 42 -10.09 56.45 42.06
CA GLU A 42 -9.36 55.27 42.54
C GLU A 42 -10.24 54.02 42.55
N PHE A 43 -11.51 54.13 42.95
CA PHE A 43 -12.49 53.04 42.87
C PHE A 43 -12.69 52.58 41.42
N LYS A 44 -12.87 53.52 40.51
CA LYS A 44 -13.04 53.20 39.10
C LYS A 44 -11.80 52.49 38.53
N LYS A 45 -10.60 52.97 38.84
CA LYS A 45 -9.34 52.28 38.44
C LYS A 45 -9.20 50.92 39.06
N ALA A 46 -9.68 50.70 40.28
CA ALA A 46 -9.67 49.37 40.90
C ALA A 46 -10.70 48.43 40.25
N GLU A 47 -11.89 48.96 39.89
CA GLU A 47 -12.94 48.22 39.22
C GLU A 47 -12.51 47.80 37.80
N ASP A 48 -11.86 48.72 37.05
CA ASP A 48 -11.27 48.41 35.74
C ASP A 48 -10.20 47.31 35.85
N LYS A 49 -9.31 47.38 36.85
CA LYS A 49 -8.31 46.33 37.10
C LYS A 49 -8.90 44.98 37.47
N ILE A 50 -9.97 44.96 38.24
CA ILE A 50 -10.70 43.73 38.59
C ILE A 50 -11.33 43.10 37.32
N LYS A 51 -11.95 43.94 36.49
CA LYS A 51 -12.54 43.52 35.24
C LYS A 51 -11.48 42.96 34.27
N ASP A 52 -10.34 43.64 34.11
CA ASP A 52 -9.22 43.15 33.29
C ASP A 52 -8.71 41.81 33.82
N ALA A 53 -8.55 41.65 35.13
CA ALA A 53 -8.14 40.40 35.75
C ALA A 53 -9.17 39.27 35.60
N GLU A 54 -10.46 39.59 35.67
CA GLU A 54 -11.55 38.61 35.40
C GLU A 54 -11.56 38.20 33.94
N GLU A 55 -11.34 39.10 32.99
CA GLU A 55 -11.19 38.79 31.56
C GLU A 55 -9.93 37.93 31.31
N GLU A 56 -8.83 38.22 31.99
CA GLU A 56 -7.60 37.39 31.88
C GLU A 56 -7.81 35.99 32.47
N ILE A 57 -8.49 35.85 33.61
CA ILE A 57 -8.82 34.57 34.22
C ILE A 57 -9.80 33.76 33.31
N ASN A 58 -10.82 34.43 32.74
CA ASN A 58 -11.76 33.79 31.85
C ASN A 58 -11.14 33.38 30.49
N SER A 59 -10.04 34.02 30.10
CA SER A 59 -9.25 33.67 28.91
C SER A 59 -8.33 32.46 29.13
N LEU A 60 -8.04 32.11 30.39
CA LEU A 60 -7.22 30.94 30.71
C LEU A 60 -8.03 29.66 30.36
N THR A 61 -7.63 29.00 29.30
CA THR A 61 -8.09 27.65 28.98
C THR A 61 -7.63 26.67 30.04
N GLU A 62 -8.47 25.72 30.44
CA GLU A 62 -8.06 24.65 31.36
C GLU A 62 -6.82 23.95 30.80
N PRO A 63 -5.76 23.78 31.63
CA PRO A 63 -4.54 23.11 31.15
C PRO A 63 -4.86 21.67 30.75
N LYS A 64 -4.73 21.37 29.46
CA LYS A 64 -4.82 20.01 28.96
C LYS A 64 -3.52 19.28 29.23
N TRP A 65 -3.59 18.17 29.97
CA TRP A 65 -2.48 17.27 30.16
C TRP A 65 -2.34 16.39 28.92
N TYR A 66 -1.20 16.45 28.24
CA TYR A 66 -0.84 15.53 27.17
C TYR A 66 0.14 14.51 27.75
N VAL A 67 -0.30 13.26 27.80
CA VAL A 67 0.55 12.14 28.19
C VAL A 67 0.94 11.43 26.92
N PHE A 68 2.17 11.64 26.46
CA PHE A 68 2.72 10.99 25.28
C PHE A 68 3.40 9.69 25.69
N ASP A 69 3.06 8.61 25.03
CA ASP A 69 3.79 7.35 25.12
C ASP A 69 4.72 7.17 23.91
N ARG A 70 5.33 5.98 23.79
CA ARG A 70 6.26 5.70 22.70
C ARG A 70 5.56 5.65 21.33
N SER A 71 4.29 5.30 21.30
CA SER A 71 3.50 5.20 20.05
C SER A 71 3.12 6.58 19.50
N ASP A 72 3.06 7.60 20.36
CA ASP A 72 2.81 8.97 19.94
C ASP A 72 4.05 9.64 19.30
N ASN A 73 5.23 8.99 19.40
CA ASN A 73 6.42 9.46 18.70
C ASN A 73 6.34 9.07 17.20
N PRO A 74 6.22 10.05 16.27
CA PRO A 74 6.04 9.76 14.84
C PRO A 74 7.16 8.90 14.25
N GLY A 75 8.41 9.10 14.67
CA GLY A 75 9.54 8.30 14.19
C GLY A 75 9.43 6.83 14.59
N TYR A 76 8.97 6.55 15.81
CA TYR A 76 8.79 5.19 16.31
C TYR A 76 7.57 4.51 15.68
N SER A 77 6.43 5.19 15.63
CA SER A 77 5.20 4.63 15.06
C SER A 77 5.34 4.36 13.55
N THR A 78 6.00 5.25 12.82
CA THR A 78 6.29 5.05 11.38
C THR A 78 7.24 3.88 11.16
N PHE A 79 8.29 3.72 11.98
CA PHE A 79 9.20 2.57 11.89
C PHE A 79 8.46 1.26 12.17
N SER A 80 7.63 1.21 13.22
CA SER A 80 6.82 0.04 13.55
C SER A 80 5.87 -0.32 12.41
N SER A 81 5.15 0.66 11.89
CA SER A 81 4.22 0.46 10.75
C SER A 81 4.93 -0.06 9.49
N ASN A 82 6.14 0.44 9.20
CA ASN A 82 6.93 -0.06 8.07
C ASN A 82 7.42 -1.49 8.29
N ALA A 83 7.78 -1.86 9.53
CA ALA A 83 8.14 -3.25 9.86
C ALA A 83 6.94 -4.20 9.69
N ASP A 84 5.75 -3.78 10.10
CA ASP A 84 4.51 -4.56 9.93
C ASP A 84 4.14 -4.76 8.45
N ARG A 85 4.31 -3.72 7.63
CA ARG A 85 4.13 -3.80 6.15
C ARG A 85 5.07 -4.82 5.54
N LEU A 86 6.34 -4.76 5.91
CA LEU A 86 7.34 -5.73 5.46
C LEU A 86 6.96 -7.16 5.89
N GLY A 87 6.46 -7.32 7.13
CA GLY A 87 5.94 -8.58 7.64
C GLY A 87 4.77 -9.13 6.82
N ALA A 88 3.83 -8.28 6.40
CA ALA A 88 2.71 -8.67 5.53
C ALA A 88 3.20 -9.18 4.16
N VAL A 89 4.13 -8.47 3.53
CA VAL A 89 4.77 -8.90 2.28
C VAL A 89 5.49 -10.24 2.46
N ALA A 90 6.27 -10.36 3.55
CA ALA A 90 7.02 -11.58 3.88
C ALA A 90 6.12 -12.79 4.17
N THR A 91 4.84 -12.58 4.49
CA THR A 91 3.88 -13.67 4.71
C THR A 91 3.22 -14.15 3.43
N VAL A 92 2.83 -13.22 2.56
CA VAL A 92 2.04 -13.54 1.34
C VAL A 92 2.89 -14.20 0.25
N PHE A 93 4.04 -13.62 -0.07
CA PHE A 93 4.88 -14.11 -1.18
C PHE A 93 5.41 -15.53 -1.03
N PRO A 94 5.91 -15.97 0.15
CA PRO A 94 6.38 -17.35 0.33
C PRO A 94 5.31 -18.40 0.06
N VAL A 95 4.04 -18.11 0.32
CA VAL A 95 2.93 -19.05 0.03
C VAL A 95 2.87 -19.35 -1.48
N PHE A 96 2.99 -18.32 -2.33
CA PHE A 96 2.97 -18.52 -3.77
C PHE A 96 4.23 -19.18 -4.29
N PHE A 97 5.40 -18.86 -3.73
CA PHE A 97 6.65 -19.58 -4.04
C PHE A 97 6.53 -21.06 -3.67
N LEU A 98 5.95 -21.35 -2.51
CA LEU A 98 5.71 -22.73 -2.06
C LEU A 98 4.77 -23.48 -3.02
N LEU A 99 3.67 -22.87 -3.47
CA LEU A 99 2.75 -23.47 -4.44
C LEU A 99 3.46 -23.83 -5.75
N VAL A 100 4.31 -22.95 -6.27
CA VAL A 100 5.10 -23.23 -7.48
C VAL A 100 6.13 -24.32 -7.21
N ALA A 101 6.80 -24.31 -6.06
CA ALA A 101 7.76 -25.36 -5.66
C ALA A 101 7.08 -26.74 -5.57
N VAL A 102 5.87 -26.82 -4.99
CA VAL A 102 5.05 -28.04 -4.96
C VAL A 102 4.76 -28.54 -6.37
N LEU A 103 4.38 -27.66 -7.29
CA LEU A 103 4.13 -28.02 -8.68
C LEU A 103 5.38 -28.61 -9.36
N VAL A 104 6.55 -27.97 -9.14
CA VAL A 104 7.83 -28.48 -9.64
C VAL A 104 8.15 -29.85 -9.04
N CYS A 105 7.91 -30.03 -7.74
CA CYS A 105 8.12 -31.29 -7.07
C CYS A 105 7.21 -32.39 -7.64
N VAL A 106 5.92 -32.12 -7.83
CA VAL A 106 4.96 -33.07 -8.45
C VAL A 106 5.43 -33.50 -9.84
N THR A 107 5.84 -32.54 -10.67
CA THR A 107 6.31 -32.83 -12.06
C THR A 107 7.59 -33.65 -12.04
N THR A 108 8.56 -33.29 -11.20
CA THR A 108 9.85 -33.97 -11.10
C THR A 108 9.71 -35.38 -10.54
N MET A 109 8.88 -35.56 -9.49
CA MET A 109 8.64 -36.88 -8.89
C MET A 109 7.86 -37.79 -9.83
N THR A 110 6.84 -37.28 -10.53
CA THR A 110 6.09 -38.06 -11.53
C THR A 110 7.04 -38.59 -12.60
N ARG A 111 7.96 -37.74 -13.09
CA ARG A 111 8.96 -38.14 -14.05
C ARG A 111 9.93 -39.18 -13.50
N LEU A 112 10.51 -38.96 -12.33
CA LEU A 112 11.47 -39.86 -11.71
C LEU A 112 10.86 -41.27 -11.54
N ILE A 113 9.60 -41.34 -11.12
CA ILE A 113 8.87 -42.60 -10.96
C ILE A 113 8.59 -43.25 -12.32
N GLU A 114 8.26 -42.48 -13.36
CA GLU A 114 8.09 -43.01 -14.72
C GLU A 114 9.39 -43.53 -15.32
N GLU A 115 10.53 -42.85 -15.12
CA GLU A 115 11.86 -43.32 -15.54
C GLU A 115 12.27 -44.61 -14.80
N LYS A 116 11.94 -44.72 -13.51
CA LYS A 116 12.27 -45.87 -12.66
C LYS A 116 11.18 -46.96 -12.65
N ARG A 117 10.21 -46.90 -13.57
CA ARG A 117 9.05 -47.79 -13.57
C ARG A 117 9.44 -49.26 -13.66
N THR A 118 10.39 -49.64 -14.52
CA THR A 118 10.86 -51.04 -14.66
C THR A 118 11.52 -51.52 -13.37
N GLU A 119 12.35 -50.71 -12.74
CA GLU A 119 12.99 -50.98 -11.44
C GLU A 119 11.95 -51.19 -10.33
N ILE A 120 10.94 -50.31 -10.27
CA ILE A 120 9.81 -50.44 -9.32
C ILE A 120 9.05 -51.76 -9.57
N GLY A 121 8.78 -52.11 -10.84
CA GLY A 121 8.12 -53.35 -11.21
C GLY A 121 8.91 -54.57 -10.79
N THR A 122 10.23 -54.58 -10.98
CA THR A 122 11.13 -55.64 -10.56
C THR A 122 11.16 -55.82 -9.06
N LEU A 123 11.33 -54.73 -8.31
CA LEU A 123 11.31 -54.77 -6.82
C LEU A 123 9.98 -55.34 -6.30
N LYS A 124 8.84 -54.93 -6.92
CA LYS A 124 7.53 -55.42 -6.55
C LYS A 124 7.34 -56.91 -6.93
N ALA A 125 7.91 -57.36 -8.03
CA ALA A 125 7.89 -58.78 -8.43
C ALA A 125 8.77 -59.65 -7.50
N LEU A 126 9.86 -59.11 -6.96
CA LEU A 126 10.72 -59.74 -5.94
C LEU A 126 10.12 -59.77 -4.55
N GLY A 127 8.89 -59.24 -4.34
CA GLY A 127 8.17 -59.29 -3.09
C GLY A 127 8.44 -58.13 -2.11
N TYR A 128 9.15 -57.06 -2.54
CA TYR A 128 9.32 -55.86 -1.69
C TYR A 128 7.96 -55.21 -1.40
N SER A 129 7.79 -54.76 -0.15
CA SER A 129 6.57 -54.06 0.25
C SER A 129 6.45 -52.72 -0.44
N ASN A 130 5.22 -52.29 -0.68
CA ASN A 130 4.96 -50.95 -1.24
C ASN A 130 5.60 -49.83 -0.42
N THR A 131 5.60 -49.98 0.94
CA THR A 131 6.21 -49.03 1.86
C THR A 131 7.73 -48.92 1.68
N SER A 132 8.43 -50.07 1.49
CA SER A 132 9.88 -50.07 1.24
C SER A 132 10.25 -49.39 -0.07
N ILE A 133 9.42 -49.56 -1.11
CA ILE A 133 9.63 -48.89 -2.40
C ILE A 133 9.37 -47.37 -2.28
N ILE A 134 8.28 -46.97 -1.61
CA ILE A 134 7.97 -45.57 -1.36
C ILE A 134 9.09 -44.89 -0.55
N MET A 135 9.61 -45.57 0.48
CA MET A 135 10.66 -45.01 1.34
C MET A 135 11.92 -44.62 0.58
N LYS A 136 12.30 -45.34 -0.48
CA LYS A 136 13.41 -44.98 -1.35
C LYS A 136 13.23 -43.58 -1.98
N PHE A 137 12.02 -43.29 -2.49
CA PHE A 137 11.70 -42.01 -3.10
C PHE A 137 11.52 -40.89 -2.07
N VAL A 138 10.98 -41.25 -0.88
CA VAL A 138 10.84 -40.33 0.25
C VAL A 138 12.21 -39.88 0.75
N ILE A 139 13.16 -40.80 0.93
CA ILE A 139 14.54 -40.45 1.34
C ILE A 139 15.19 -39.53 0.32
N TYR A 140 15.03 -39.81 -0.97
CA TYR A 140 15.54 -38.95 -2.03
C TYR A 140 14.97 -37.53 -1.96
N SER A 141 13.64 -37.40 -1.84
CA SER A 141 12.97 -36.09 -1.74
C SER A 141 13.29 -35.36 -0.44
N LEU A 142 13.42 -36.10 0.69
CA LEU A 142 13.80 -35.55 1.98
C LEU A 142 15.22 -34.96 1.93
N LEU A 143 16.18 -35.71 1.41
CA LEU A 143 17.56 -35.22 1.26
C LEU A 143 17.61 -33.96 0.38
N ALA A 144 16.92 -33.97 -0.76
CA ALA A 144 16.86 -32.80 -1.64
C ALA A 144 16.21 -31.58 -0.93
N ALA A 145 15.13 -31.79 -0.17
CA ALA A 145 14.46 -30.73 0.59
C ALA A 145 15.36 -30.16 1.69
N VAL A 146 16.03 -31.02 2.46
CA VAL A 146 16.93 -30.59 3.54
C VAL A 146 18.12 -29.81 3.00
N ILE A 147 18.80 -30.32 1.97
CA ILE A 147 19.94 -29.64 1.34
C ILE A 147 19.50 -28.30 0.74
N GLY A 148 18.37 -28.28 0.02
CA GLY A 148 17.81 -27.06 -0.56
C GLY A 148 17.41 -26.04 0.52
N SER A 149 16.83 -26.48 1.63
CA SER A 149 16.47 -25.61 2.75
C SER A 149 17.71 -25.00 3.42
N VAL A 150 18.76 -25.80 3.65
CA VAL A 150 20.01 -25.29 4.25
C VAL A 150 20.66 -24.23 3.34
N ILE A 151 20.78 -24.52 2.06
CA ILE A 151 21.35 -23.55 1.09
C ILE A 151 20.48 -22.29 1.01
N GLY A 152 19.15 -22.46 0.95
CA GLY A 152 18.20 -21.34 0.88
C GLY A 152 18.25 -20.44 2.13
N ILE A 153 18.34 -21.04 3.31
CA ILE A 153 18.48 -20.32 4.58
C ILE A 153 19.79 -19.56 4.64
N LEU A 154 20.91 -20.18 4.26
CA LEU A 154 22.21 -19.51 4.25
C LEU A 154 22.20 -18.31 3.31
N ILE A 155 21.73 -18.47 2.08
CA ILE A 155 21.62 -17.35 1.13
C ILE A 155 20.67 -16.29 1.68
N GLY A 156 19.49 -16.68 2.21
CA GLY A 156 18.49 -15.77 2.75
C GLY A 156 19.01 -14.92 3.90
N ILE A 157 19.64 -15.53 4.91
CA ILE A 157 20.17 -14.84 6.09
C ILE A 157 21.30 -13.87 5.73
N PHE A 158 22.16 -14.23 4.78
CA PHE A 158 23.29 -13.38 4.41
C PHE A 158 22.99 -12.38 3.28
N THR A 159 21.79 -12.38 2.69
CA THR A 159 21.44 -11.46 1.61
C THR A 159 20.29 -10.52 1.99
N LEU A 160 19.14 -11.07 2.36
CA LEU A 160 17.91 -10.29 2.54
C LEU A 160 17.99 -9.24 3.67
N PRO A 161 18.51 -9.55 4.89
CA PRO A 161 18.60 -8.55 5.94
C PRO A 161 19.47 -7.35 5.57
N PHE A 162 20.57 -7.55 4.84
CA PHE A 162 21.44 -6.46 4.42
C PHE A 162 20.76 -5.56 3.38
N VAL A 163 20.06 -6.16 2.41
CA VAL A 163 19.32 -5.39 1.40
C VAL A 163 18.22 -4.56 2.07
N ILE A 164 17.47 -5.14 3.01
CA ILE A 164 16.43 -4.43 3.75
C ILE A 164 17.04 -3.34 4.64
N TYR A 165 18.12 -3.65 5.35
CA TYR A 165 18.83 -2.69 6.19
C TYR A 165 19.32 -1.48 5.39
N ASP A 166 19.95 -1.69 4.23
CA ASP A 166 20.43 -0.61 3.38
C ASP A 166 19.28 0.26 2.85
N ALA A 167 18.12 -0.34 2.54
CA ALA A 167 16.93 0.39 2.15
C ALA A 167 16.41 1.30 3.28
N TYR A 168 16.34 0.78 4.51
CA TYR A 168 15.80 1.52 5.65
C TYR A 168 16.79 2.51 6.28
N LYS A 169 18.09 2.30 6.13
CA LYS A 169 19.14 3.23 6.58
C LYS A 169 19.04 4.61 5.93
N ILE A 170 18.43 4.71 4.76
CA ILE A 170 18.19 6.00 4.09
C ILE A 170 17.17 6.84 4.88
N MET A 171 16.19 6.19 5.51
CA MET A 171 15.08 6.87 6.21
C MET A 171 15.29 7.05 7.70
N TYR A 172 15.98 6.11 8.32
CA TYR A 172 16.14 6.05 9.77
C TYR A 172 17.61 6.01 10.16
N TYR A 173 17.95 6.71 11.22
CA TYR A 173 19.26 6.54 11.85
C TYR A 173 19.27 5.23 12.66
N ILE A 174 19.56 4.13 11.95
CA ILE A 174 19.61 2.78 12.53
C ILE A 174 21.08 2.47 12.84
N GLY A 175 21.38 1.99 14.05
CA GLY A 175 22.70 1.50 14.42
C GLY A 175 23.15 0.30 13.58
N ASP A 176 24.34 -0.24 13.88
CA ASP A 176 24.87 -1.39 13.14
C ASP A 176 23.93 -2.59 13.19
N ILE A 177 23.79 -3.28 12.06
CA ILE A 177 22.94 -4.44 11.95
C ILE A 177 23.47 -5.60 12.80
N THR A 178 22.63 -6.11 13.70
CA THR A 178 22.88 -7.36 14.41
C THR A 178 21.97 -8.44 13.84
N LEU A 179 22.56 -9.46 13.23
CA LEU A 179 21.79 -10.59 12.69
C LEU A 179 21.32 -11.49 13.83
N ILE A 180 20.04 -11.42 14.12
CA ILE A 180 19.38 -12.32 15.07
C ILE A 180 18.49 -13.27 14.25
N PRO A 181 18.87 -14.55 14.05
CA PRO A 181 18.05 -15.48 13.30
C PRO A 181 16.74 -15.78 14.05
N ASP A 182 15.61 -15.60 13.37
CA ASP A 182 14.33 -16.10 13.89
C ASP A 182 14.21 -17.61 13.66
N TYR A 183 14.56 -18.38 14.68
CA TYR A 183 14.51 -19.84 14.63
C TYR A 183 13.09 -20.37 14.37
N THR A 184 12.04 -19.63 14.74
CA THR A 184 10.64 -20.03 14.53
C THR A 184 10.31 -20.04 13.04
N SER A 185 10.61 -18.97 12.33
CA SER A 185 10.41 -18.87 10.88
C SER A 185 11.31 -19.83 10.10
N ILE A 186 12.55 -20.03 10.55
CA ILE A 186 13.48 -20.99 9.95
C ILE A 186 12.92 -22.42 10.06
N ILE A 187 12.52 -22.85 11.25
CA ILE A 187 11.97 -24.20 11.46
C ILE A 187 10.67 -24.37 10.67
N PHE A 188 9.79 -23.38 10.71
CA PHE A 188 8.55 -23.41 9.92
C PHE A 188 8.82 -23.57 8.43
N GLY A 189 9.78 -22.83 7.87
CA GLY A 189 10.17 -22.92 6.46
C GLY A 189 10.72 -24.30 6.08
N ILE A 190 11.61 -24.88 6.91
CA ILE A 190 12.15 -26.23 6.72
C ILE A 190 11.02 -27.26 6.77
N VAL A 191 10.17 -27.20 7.80
CA VAL A 191 9.05 -28.15 7.98
C VAL A 191 8.08 -28.06 6.81
N ALA A 192 7.72 -26.86 6.37
CA ALA A 192 6.84 -26.66 5.22
C ALA A 192 7.44 -27.26 3.94
N ALA A 193 8.72 -26.99 3.65
CA ALA A 193 9.41 -27.54 2.47
C ALA A 193 9.49 -29.08 2.53
N VAL A 194 9.87 -29.64 3.67
CA VAL A 194 9.98 -31.10 3.85
C VAL A 194 8.60 -31.77 3.76
N VAL A 195 7.60 -31.26 4.46
CA VAL A 195 6.24 -31.82 4.44
C VAL A 195 5.68 -31.79 3.02
N CYS A 196 5.77 -30.67 2.32
CA CYS A 196 5.29 -30.56 0.93
C CYS A 196 5.98 -31.55 0.00
N THR A 197 7.31 -31.67 0.06
CA THR A 197 8.07 -32.57 -0.84
C THR A 197 7.83 -34.04 -0.50
N VAL A 198 7.78 -34.40 0.77
CA VAL A 198 7.51 -35.78 1.22
C VAL A 198 6.09 -36.20 0.88
N VAL A 199 5.07 -35.37 1.17
CA VAL A 199 3.68 -35.66 0.84
C VAL A 199 3.51 -35.86 -0.66
N VAL A 200 4.08 -34.99 -1.48
CA VAL A 200 4.04 -35.14 -2.95
C VAL A 200 4.69 -36.46 -3.37
N SER A 201 5.86 -36.78 -2.82
CA SER A 201 6.58 -38.01 -3.15
C SER A 201 5.76 -39.25 -2.82
N VAL A 202 5.15 -39.29 -1.63
CA VAL A 202 4.29 -40.41 -1.19
C VAL A 202 3.07 -40.54 -2.11
N VAL A 203 2.35 -39.46 -2.37
CA VAL A 203 1.12 -39.47 -3.20
C VAL A 203 1.41 -39.94 -4.64
N VAL A 204 2.46 -39.40 -5.26
CA VAL A 204 2.81 -39.75 -6.65
C VAL A 204 3.29 -41.20 -6.74
N CYS A 205 4.12 -41.65 -5.79
CA CYS A 205 4.62 -43.02 -5.76
C CYS A 205 3.50 -44.03 -5.45
N ALA A 206 2.65 -43.76 -4.47
CA ALA A 206 1.52 -44.62 -4.13
C ALA A 206 0.56 -44.81 -5.33
N LYS A 207 0.29 -43.74 -6.09
CA LYS A 207 -0.52 -43.80 -7.30
C LYS A 207 0.09 -44.73 -8.37
N SER A 208 1.39 -44.73 -8.55
CA SER A 208 2.09 -45.61 -9.50
C SER A 208 2.12 -47.05 -9.03
N LEU A 209 2.24 -47.28 -7.71
CA LEU A 209 2.26 -48.64 -7.12
C LEU A 209 0.91 -49.34 -7.09
N HIS A 210 -0.19 -48.66 -7.38
CA HIS A 210 -1.52 -49.28 -7.51
C HIS A 210 -1.61 -50.21 -8.75
N GLU A 211 -0.72 -50.04 -9.74
CA GLU A 211 -0.69 -50.90 -10.93
C GLU A 211 -0.06 -52.27 -10.59
N LYS A 212 -0.52 -53.34 -11.32
CA LYS A 212 0.05 -54.70 -11.16
C LYS A 212 1.50 -54.74 -11.64
N PRO A 213 2.41 -55.56 -11.01
CA PRO A 213 3.83 -55.63 -11.38
C PRO A 213 4.07 -55.85 -12.88
N ALA A 214 3.36 -56.81 -13.48
CA ALA A 214 3.46 -57.10 -14.92
C ALA A 214 3.06 -55.91 -15.81
N ALA A 215 2.14 -55.06 -15.38
CA ALA A 215 1.74 -53.86 -16.10
C ALA A 215 2.76 -52.72 -15.96
N VAL A 216 3.44 -52.65 -14.79
CA VAL A 216 4.48 -51.67 -14.50
C VAL A 216 5.75 -51.97 -15.30
N MET A 217 6.10 -53.23 -15.49
CA MET A 217 7.29 -53.68 -16.27
C MET A 217 7.12 -53.52 -17.78
N ARG A 218 5.88 -53.45 -18.30
CA ARG A 218 5.65 -53.23 -19.72
C ARG A 218 5.70 -51.75 -20.09
N PRO A 219 6.35 -51.39 -21.24
CA PRO A 219 6.27 -50.02 -21.75
C PRO A 219 4.81 -49.59 -21.93
N LYS A 220 4.47 -48.39 -21.52
CA LYS A 220 3.12 -47.85 -21.75
C LYS A 220 2.86 -47.77 -23.24
N ALA A 221 1.77 -48.42 -23.68
CA ALA A 221 1.33 -48.32 -25.06
C ALA A 221 1.05 -46.86 -25.44
N PRO A 222 1.42 -46.42 -26.65
CA PRO A 222 1.12 -45.06 -27.10
C PRO A 222 -0.39 -44.81 -27.04
N LYS A 223 -0.80 -43.69 -26.41
CA LYS A 223 -2.21 -43.32 -26.35
C LYS A 223 -2.75 -43.11 -27.76
N ALA A 224 -3.88 -43.74 -28.06
CA ALA A 224 -4.56 -43.57 -29.36
C ALA A 224 -4.93 -42.09 -29.58
N GLY A 225 -4.69 -41.57 -30.77
CA GLY A 225 -5.03 -40.17 -31.11
C GLY A 225 -6.55 -39.99 -31.18
N LYS A 226 -7.08 -39.08 -30.37
CA LYS A 226 -8.48 -38.64 -30.46
C LYS A 226 -8.52 -37.30 -31.22
N ARG A 227 -9.65 -37.02 -31.86
CA ARG A 227 -9.89 -35.71 -32.50
C ARG A 227 -9.80 -34.61 -31.45
N ILE A 228 -9.09 -33.54 -31.77
CA ILE A 228 -8.89 -32.39 -30.89
C ILE A 228 -9.91 -31.29 -31.19
N LEU A 229 -10.17 -30.40 -30.20
CA LEU A 229 -11.11 -29.30 -30.36
C LEU A 229 -10.75 -28.33 -31.51
N LEU A 230 -9.44 -28.12 -31.76
CA LEU A 230 -8.96 -27.29 -32.87
C LEU A 230 -9.40 -27.84 -34.26
N GLU A 231 -9.54 -29.16 -34.39
CA GLU A 231 -10.01 -29.78 -35.64
C GLU A 231 -11.49 -29.46 -35.96
N ARG A 232 -12.27 -29.04 -34.96
CA ARG A 232 -13.66 -28.61 -35.15
C ARG A 232 -13.76 -27.22 -35.77
N ILE A 233 -12.73 -26.39 -35.59
CA ILE A 233 -12.65 -25.04 -36.16
C ILE A 233 -12.04 -25.15 -37.57
N LYS A 234 -12.88 -25.53 -38.54
CA LYS A 234 -12.43 -25.78 -39.92
C LYS A 234 -11.60 -24.67 -40.57
N PRO A 235 -11.95 -23.37 -40.46
CA PRO A 235 -11.17 -22.31 -41.12
C PRO A 235 -9.75 -22.21 -40.57
N LEU A 236 -9.56 -22.31 -39.25
CA LEU A 236 -8.25 -22.25 -38.61
C LEU A 236 -7.42 -23.49 -38.94
N TRP A 237 -8.03 -24.68 -38.90
CA TRP A 237 -7.35 -25.93 -39.17
C TRP A 237 -6.88 -26.05 -40.62
N SER A 238 -7.66 -25.57 -41.63
CA SER A 238 -7.28 -25.65 -43.03
C SER A 238 -6.02 -24.83 -43.38
N HIS A 239 -5.84 -23.65 -42.75
CA HIS A 239 -4.72 -22.76 -43.00
C HIS A 239 -3.42 -23.17 -42.27
N MET A 240 -3.47 -24.10 -41.33
CA MET A 240 -2.29 -24.56 -40.59
C MET A 240 -1.40 -25.47 -41.44
N SER A 241 -0.08 -25.27 -41.36
CA SER A 241 0.91 -26.18 -41.99
C SER A 241 0.85 -27.56 -41.34
N PHE A 242 1.33 -28.59 -42.07
CA PHE A 242 1.40 -29.97 -41.56
C PHE A 242 2.11 -30.06 -40.20
N ASN A 243 3.25 -29.41 -40.05
CA ASN A 243 4.01 -29.40 -38.80
C ASN A 243 3.20 -28.78 -37.65
N SER A 244 2.47 -27.69 -37.90
CA SER A 244 1.62 -27.05 -36.89
C SER A 244 0.42 -27.94 -36.51
N LYS A 245 -0.17 -28.66 -37.46
CA LYS A 245 -1.24 -29.64 -37.20
C LYS A 245 -0.71 -30.81 -36.34
N LEU A 246 0.49 -31.30 -36.64
CA LEU A 246 1.14 -32.36 -35.87
C LEU A 246 1.47 -31.90 -34.44
N THR A 247 2.04 -30.71 -34.29
CA THR A 247 2.34 -30.11 -32.97
C THR A 247 1.05 -29.96 -32.15
N ALA A 248 -0.03 -29.43 -32.73
CA ALA A 248 -1.31 -29.28 -32.05
C ALA A 248 -1.89 -30.62 -31.58
N ARG A 249 -1.87 -31.65 -32.46
CA ARG A 249 -2.30 -33.00 -32.07
C ARG A 249 -1.48 -33.58 -30.94
N ASN A 250 -0.17 -33.39 -30.94
CA ASN A 250 0.74 -33.86 -29.89
C ASN A 250 0.50 -33.15 -28.56
N LEU A 251 0.32 -31.84 -28.58
CA LEU A 251 0.00 -31.03 -27.40
C LEU A 251 -1.25 -31.55 -26.67
N PHE A 252 -2.36 -31.74 -27.41
CA PHE A 252 -3.61 -32.18 -26.83
C PHE A 252 -3.70 -33.70 -26.56
N ARG A 253 -2.78 -34.48 -27.09
CA ARG A 253 -2.64 -35.92 -26.78
C ARG A 253 -2.19 -36.13 -25.33
N TYR A 254 -1.27 -35.28 -24.82
CA TYR A 254 -0.72 -35.38 -23.49
C TYR A 254 -1.25 -34.27 -22.57
N LYS A 255 -2.57 -34.28 -22.31
CA LYS A 255 -3.26 -33.21 -21.55
C LYS A 255 -2.65 -32.90 -20.19
N VAL A 256 -2.23 -33.92 -19.45
CA VAL A 256 -1.61 -33.73 -18.12
C VAL A 256 -0.34 -32.90 -18.24
N ARG A 257 0.52 -33.19 -19.22
CA ARG A 257 1.73 -32.45 -19.48
C ARG A 257 1.44 -31.02 -19.93
N LEU A 258 0.47 -30.85 -20.87
CA LEU A 258 0.01 -29.52 -21.28
C LEU A 258 -0.41 -28.68 -20.06
N CYS A 259 -1.28 -29.23 -19.21
CA CYS A 259 -1.76 -28.52 -18.02
C CYS A 259 -0.61 -28.20 -17.05
N MET A 260 0.27 -29.16 -16.75
CA MET A 260 1.40 -28.95 -15.85
C MET A 260 2.34 -27.83 -16.36
N THR A 261 2.65 -27.86 -17.67
CA THR A 261 3.54 -26.84 -18.26
C THR A 261 2.87 -25.46 -18.26
N VAL A 262 1.60 -25.38 -18.70
CA VAL A 262 0.85 -24.12 -18.74
C VAL A 262 0.68 -23.54 -17.33
N ILE A 263 0.32 -24.36 -16.33
CA ILE A 263 0.16 -23.91 -14.94
C ILE A 263 1.52 -23.46 -14.36
N GLY A 264 2.61 -24.18 -14.64
CA GLY A 264 3.95 -23.81 -14.17
C GLY A 264 4.42 -22.48 -14.74
N VAL A 265 4.31 -22.28 -16.05
CA VAL A 265 4.64 -21.02 -16.70
C VAL A 265 3.71 -19.89 -16.23
N ALA A 266 2.42 -20.17 -16.14
CA ALA A 266 1.41 -19.21 -15.68
C ALA A 266 1.67 -18.75 -14.24
N GLY A 267 2.03 -19.68 -13.34
CA GLY A 267 2.38 -19.34 -11.96
C GLY A 267 3.59 -18.42 -11.88
N CYS A 268 4.65 -18.70 -12.64
CA CYS A 268 5.84 -17.84 -12.69
C CYS A 268 5.53 -16.46 -13.29
N THR A 269 4.79 -16.43 -14.41
CA THR A 269 4.37 -15.17 -15.03
C THR A 269 3.49 -14.35 -14.08
N ALA A 270 2.57 -15.00 -13.37
CA ALA A 270 1.69 -14.35 -12.40
C ALA A 270 2.47 -13.70 -11.25
N LEU A 271 3.51 -14.37 -10.74
CA LEU A 271 4.39 -13.79 -9.70
C LEU A 271 5.15 -12.57 -10.21
N ILE A 272 5.65 -12.61 -11.45
CA ILE A 272 6.36 -11.47 -12.04
C ILE A 272 5.39 -10.30 -12.27
N VAL A 273 4.16 -10.57 -12.77
CA VAL A 273 3.11 -9.55 -12.92
C VAL A 273 2.75 -8.94 -11.57
N ALA A 274 2.62 -9.77 -10.52
CA ALA A 274 2.27 -9.29 -9.18
C ALA A 274 3.36 -8.40 -8.60
N ALA A 275 4.62 -8.72 -8.81
CA ALA A 275 5.73 -7.90 -8.36
C ALA A 275 5.79 -6.55 -9.10
N PHE A 276 5.65 -6.53 -10.44
CA PHE A 276 5.54 -5.28 -11.19
C PHE A 276 4.26 -4.51 -10.86
N GLY A 277 3.15 -5.21 -10.62
CA GLY A 277 1.89 -4.59 -10.21
C GLY A 277 2.00 -3.88 -8.86
N LEU A 278 2.76 -4.43 -7.92
CA LEU A 278 3.04 -3.77 -6.65
C LEU A 278 3.88 -2.51 -6.83
N LEU A 279 4.92 -2.53 -7.70
CA LEU A 279 5.66 -1.30 -8.06
C LEU A 279 4.74 -0.22 -8.65
N ASN A 280 3.85 -0.61 -9.57
CA ASN A 280 2.92 0.34 -10.18
C ASN A 280 1.90 0.91 -9.21
N SER A 281 1.63 0.23 -8.09
CA SER A 281 0.69 0.70 -7.09
C SER A 281 1.21 1.89 -6.29
N PHE A 282 2.52 2.16 -6.33
CA PHE A 282 3.14 3.28 -5.61
C PHE A 282 3.06 4.60 -6.39
N GLU A 283 3.05 4.57 -7.72
CA GLU A 283 3.04 5.77 -8.56
C GLU A 283 1.80 6.65 -8.35
N PRO A 284 0.55 6.13 -8.31
CA PRO A 284 -0.62 6.95 -8.04
C PRO A 284 -0.60 7.62 -6.66
N MET A 285 0.03 7.01 -5.67
CA MET A 285 0.15 7.57 -4.33
C MET A 285 1.02 8.84 -4.31
N THR A 286 2.00 8.95 -5.20
CA THR A 286 2.85 10.14 -5.31
C THR A 286 2.33 11.12 -6.34
N HIS A 287 2.01 10.67 -7.53
CA HIS A 287 1.58 11.52 -8.63
C HIS A 287 0.13 11.98 -8.45
N ASP A 288 -0.82 11.03 -8.33
CA ASP A 288 -2.25 11.39 -8.30
C ASP A 288 -2.60 12.15 -7.02
N GLN A 289 -2.05 11.74 -5.86
CA GLN A 289 -2.33 12.40 -4.60
C GLN A 289 -1.80 13.83 -4.54
N PHE A 290 -0.54 14.03 -4.90
CA PHE A 290 0.15 15.31 -4.67
C PHE A 290 0.15 16.26 -5.87
N GLU A 291 -0.14 15.78 -7.09
CA GLU A 291 -0.14 16.60 -8.29
C GLU A 291 -1.54 16.77 -8.91
N THR A 292 -2.47 15.80 -8.65
CA THR A 292 -3.80 15.81 -9.23
C THR A 292 -4.88 16.15 -8.21
N ILE A 293 -4.87 15.47 -7.05
CA ILE A 293 -5.89 15.63 -5.99
C ILE A 293 -5.63 16.91 -5.21
N TYR A 294 -4.44 17.07 -4.64
CA TYR A 294 -4.04 18.30 -3.95
C TYR A 294 -3.58 19.34 -4.97
N LYS A 295 -4.30 20.44 -5.05
CA LYS A 295 -3.95 21.59 -5.89
C LYS A 295 -3.37 22.75 -5.09
N TYR A 296 -3.19 22.55 -3.77
CA TYR A 296 -2.54 23.49 -2.87
C TYR A 296 -1.11 23.04 -2.56
N ASP A 297 -0.24 24.00 -2.26
CA ASP A 297 1.18 23.79 -2.07
C ASP A 297 1.62 23.96 -0.62
N ALA A 298 0.83 24.71 0.16
CA ALA A 298 1.13 24.98 1.56
C ALA A 298 -0.14 24.98 2.42
N VAL A 299 0.03 24.62 3.68
CA VAL A 299 -0.99 24.74 4.75
C VAL A 299 -0.46 25.72 5.78
N VAL A 300 -1.26 26.74 6.09
CA VAL A 300 -0.95 27.76 7.09
C VAL A 300 -1.88 27.61 8.29
N VAL A 301 -1.30 27.47 9.49
CA VAL A 301 -2.04 27.25 10.74
C VAL A 301 -1.89 28.48 11.64
N PRO A 302 -2.97 29.16 12.05
CA PRO A 302 -2.92 30.24 13.03
C PRO A 302 -2.69 29.71 14.45
N LYS A 303 -2.08 30.53 15.35
CA LYS A 303 -1.84 30.14 16.75
C LYS A 303 -3.13 29.91 17.54
N ASP A 304 -4.14 30.71 17.27
CA ASP A 304 -5.45 30.61 17.88
C ASP A 304 -6.50 30.44 16.78
N SER A 305 -6.90 29.20 16.57
CA SER A 305 -7.82 28.79 15.52
C SER A 305 -9.28 29.19 15.76
N GLY A 306 -9.62 29.68 16.96
CA GLY A 306 -10.98 30.14 17.32
C GLY A 306 -11.18 31.64 17.17
N SER A 307 -10.11 32.42 17.01
CA SER A 307 -10.18 33.88 16.99
C SER A 307 -10.53 34.40 15.60
N ALA A 308 -11.66 35.10 15.47
CA ALA A 308 -12.07 35.77 14.24
C ALA A 308 -11.01 36.79 13.77
N ASP A 309 -10.30 37.44 14.69
CA ASP A 309 -9.24 38.40 14.38
C ASP A 309 -8.01 37.71 13.74
N ASN A 310 -7.65 36.51 14.22
CA ASN A 310 -6.55 35.76 13.65
C ASN A 310 -6.90 35.20 12.26
N LEU A 311 -8.13 34.77 12.04
CA LEU A 311 -8.60 34.30 10.75
C LEU A 311 -8.70 35.43 9.72
N SER A 312 -9.21 36.60 10.13
CA SER A 312 -9.24 37.79 9.24
C SER A 312 -7.83 38.26 8.91
N PHE A 313 -6.92 38.28 9.89
CA PHE A 313 -5.52 38.60 9.68
C PHE A 313 -4.86 37.60 8.71
N LEU A 314 -5.11 36.29 8.88
CA LEU A 314 -4.58 35.25 8.01
C LEU A 314 -5.07 35.46 6.57
N THR A 315 -6.35 35.69 6.36
CA THR A 315 -6.93 35.94 5.03
C THR A 315 -6.31 37.18 4.39
N ASP A 316 -6.23 38.29 5.14
CA ASP A 316 -5.63 39.55 4.69
C ASP A 316 -4.15 39.40 4.32
N THR A 317 -3.40 38.59 5.07
CA THR A 317 -1.97 38.35 4.83
C THR A 317 -1.77 37.51 3.56
N LEU A 318 -2.61 36.48 3.37
CA LEU A 318 -2.56 35.62 2.18
C LEU A 318 -2.99 36.40 0.92
N ASP A 319 -4.04 37.20 0.99
CA ASP A 319 -4.54 37.99 -0.14
C ASP A 319 -3.55 39.06 -0.62
N LYS A 320 -2.75 39.62 0.32
CA LYS A 320 -1.71 40.61 0.00
C LYS A 320 -0.41 39.99 -0.51
N ASN A 321 -0.21 38.69 -0.35
CA ASN A 321 1.02 38.03 -0.76
C ASN A 321 1.03 37.77 -2.27
N SER A 322 2.01 38.30 -2.97
CA SER A 322 2.12 38.24 -4.43
C SER A 322 2.31 36.81 -4.98
N ASN A 323 2.83 35.89 -4.18
CA ASN A 323 3.05 34.49 -4.56
C ASN A 323 1.80 33.62 -4.38
N VAL A 324 0.79 34.07 -3.66
CA VAL A 324 -0.46 33.33 -3.49
C VAL A 324 -1.29 33.40 -4.78
N LYS A 325 -1.73 32.25 -5.25
CA LYS A 325 -2.61 32.09 -6.39
C LYS A 325 -4.08 31.96 -5.94
N HIS A 326 -4.32 31.03 -5.04
CA HIS A 326 -5.61 30.78 -4.39
C HIS A 326 -5.35 30.47 -2.92
N SER A 327 -6.27 30.88 -2.05
CA SER A 327 -6.27 30.49 -0.63
C SER A 327 -7.67 30.19 -0.18
N MET A 328 -7.83 29.24 0.74
CA MET A 328 -9.13 28.88 1.30
C MET A 328 -9.00 28.50 2.76
N LEU A 329 -9.82 29.12 3.60
CA LEU A 329 -9.97 28.69 4.98
C LEU A 329 -10.71 27.36 5.02
N VAL A 330 -10.18 26.43 5.80
CA VAL A 330 -10.81 25.13 6.04
C VAL A 330 -10.90 24.85 7.53
N SER A 331 -11.93 24.13 7.92
CA SER A 331 -12.05 23.52 9.24
C SER A 331 -11.67 22.06 9.11
N GLN A 332 -10.59 21.64 9.74
CA GLN A 332 -10.20 20.24 9.80
C GLN A 332 -10.27 19.76 11.24
N GLN A 333 -11.03 18.69 11.47
CA GLN A 333 -11.26 18.09 12.78
C GLN A 333 -11.20 16.58 12.69
N GLU A 334 -10.72 15.92 13.73
CA GLU A 334 -10.80 14.47 13.80
C GLU A 334 -12.26 14.02 13.93
N CYS A 335 -12.62 12.95 13.27
CA CYS A 335 -13.94 12.38 13.35
C CYS A 335 -13.92 10.85 13.33
N THR A 336 -14.99 10.27 13.86
CA THR A 336 -15.22 8.82 13.79
C THR A 336 -16.40 8.55 12.85
N VAL A 337 -16.21 7.61 11.94
CA VAL A 337 -17.26 7.15 11.01
C VAL A 337 -17.73 5.76 11.42
N THR A 338 -19.05 5.61 11.61
CA THR A 338 -19.65 4.31 11.96
C THR A 338 -20.68 3.91 10.90
N HIS A 339 -20.60 2.66 10.44
CA HIS A 339 -21.58 2.06 9.54
C HIS A 339 -21.91 0.63 10.01
N GLY A 340 -23.15 0.42 10.48
CA GLY A 340 -23.56 -0.83 11.11
C GLY A 340 -22.74 -1.12 12.37
N ASN A 341 -22.03 -2.25 12.39
CA ASN A 341 -21.17 -2.66 13.51
C ASN A 341 -19.68 -2.31 13.30
N LYS A 342 -19.34 -1.65 12.19
CA LYS A 342 -17.97 -1.27 11.87
C LYS A 342 -17.72 0.19 12.21
N ILE A 343 -16.55 0.48 12.74
CA ILE A 343 -16.12 1.81 13.18
C ILE A 343 -14.77 2.11 12.52
N LYS A 344 -14.59 3.35 12.06
CA LYS A 344 -13.31 3.89 11.63
C LYS A 344 -13.07 5.18 12.42
N ASP A 345 -12.08 5.16 13.29
CA ASP A 345 -11.70 6.24 14.19
C ASP A 345 -10.26 6.70 14.02
N SER A 346 -9.39 5.84 13.46
CA SER A 346 -8.00 6.19 13.24
C SER A 346 -7.80 7.05 12.01
N ASP A 347 -7.08 8.17 12.17
CA ASP A 347 -6.65 9.08 11.09
C ASP A 347 -7.77 9.48 10.12
N THR A 348 -8.97 9.71 10.66
CA THR A 348 -10.12 10.14 9.88
C THR A 348 -10.40 11.60 10.16
N ASN A 349 -10.32 12.44 9.14
CA ASN A 349 -10.46 13.88 9.22
C ASN A 349 -11.73 14.35 8.53
N LEU A 350 -12.53 15.12 9.25
CA LEU A 350 -13.61 15.90 8.68
C LEU A 350 -13.06 17.25 8.21
N VAL A 351 -13.29 17.58 6.96
CA VAL A 351 -12.87 18.86 6.36
C VAL A 351 -14.10 19.60 5.83
N VAL A 352 -14.22 20.86 6.27
CA VAL A 352 -15.29 21.77 5.85
C VAL A 352 -14.66 23.01 5.24
N PRO A 353 -14.71 23.20 3.91
CA PRO A 353 -14.18 24.38 3.24
C PRO A 353 -15.09 25.58 3.45
N GLN A 354 -14.51 26.78 3.56
CA GLN A 354 -15.28 28.03 3.68
C GLN A 354 -16.17 28.29 2.47
N ASN A 355 -15.66 28.01 1.27
CA ASN A 355 -16.37 28.18 0.01
C ASN A 355 -16.41 26.86 -0.77
N PRO A 356 -17.51 26.07 -0.66
CA PRO A 356 -17.63 24.79 -1.34
C PRO A 356 -17.64 24.88 -2.87
N GLU A 357 -18.08 26.03 -3.44
CA GLU A 357 -18.15 26.23 -4.90
C GLU A 357 -16.76 26.37 -5.54
N LYS A 358 -15.78 26.87 -4.78
CA LYS A 358 -14.40 27.06 -5.21
C LYS A 358 -13.45 25.99 -4.67
N PHE A 359 -13.96 24.95 -4.02
CA PHE A 359 -13.13 23.94 -3.38
C PHE A 359 -12.28 23.15 -4.41
N ASP A 360 -12.74 23.07 -5.65
CA ASP A 360 -12.01 22.45 -6.77
C ASP A 360 -10.74 23.21 -7.18
N GLU A 361 -10.59 24.48 -6.75
CA GLU A 361 -9.33 25.24 -6.93
C GLU A 361 -8.22 24.74 -6.00
N ILE A 362 -8.58 24.07 -4.89
CA ILE A 362 -7.68 23.60 -3.83
C ILE A 362 -7.59 22.07 -3.80
N VAL A 363 -8.72 21.36 -3.90
CA VAL A 363 -8.77 19.89 -3.90
C VAL A 363 -9.66 19.40 -5.04
N SER A 364 -9.12 18.51 -5.88
CA SER A 364 -9.87 17.88 -6.95
C SER A 364 -10.62 16.65 -6.44
N LEU A 365 -11.92 16.77 -6.29
CA LEU A 365 -12.77 15.64 -5.93
C LEU A 365 -13.26 14.92 -7.19
N HIS A 366 -12.86 13.67 -7.37
CA HIS A 366 -13.29 12.84 -8.49
C HIS A 366 -13.30 11.35 -8.12
N THR A 367 -14.01 10.56 -8.91
CA THR A 367 -14.01 9.11 -8.76
C THR A 367 -12.73 8.52 -9.36
N ARG A 368 -12.14 7.47 -8.73
CA ARG A 368 -10.94 6.81 -9.28
C ARG A 368 -11.22 6.17 -10.65
N LYS A 369 -12.34 5.49 -10.78
CA LYS A 369 -12.76 4.90 -12.06
C LYS A 369 -13.56 5.90 -12.86
N GLY A 370 -13.04 6.29 -14.01
CA GLY A 370 -13.69 7.23 -14.94
C GLY A 370 -13.34 8.68 -14.71
N LYS A 371 -12.67 9.03 -13.59
CA LYS A 371 -12.26 10.41 -13.25
C LYS A 371 -13.43 11.41 -13.33
N GLU A 372 -14.65 10.97 -12.96
CA GLU A 372 -15.84 11.82 -12.93
C GLU A 372 -15.70 12.82 -11.79
N GLU A 373 -15.83 14.11 -12.10
CA GLU A 373 -15.79 15.18 -11.11
C GLU A 373 -16.97 15.09 -10.14
N LEU A 374 -16.68 15.28 -8.87
CA LEU A 374 -17.64 15.30 -7.79
C LEU A 374 -17.69 16.71 -7.18
N LYS A 375 -18.90 17.18 -6.84
CA LYS A 375 -19.11 18.46 -6.17
C LYS A 375 -19.73 18.28 -4.81
N LEU A 376 -19.26 19.05 -3.84
CA LEU A 376 -19.84 19.08 -2.51
C LEU A 376 -21.31 19.53 -2.57
N SER A 377 -22.15 18.89 -1.78
CA SER A 377 -23.60 19.14 -1.73
C SER A 377 -24.08 19.18 -0.29
N ASP A 378 -25.05 20.05 -0.03
CA ASP A 378 -25.70 20.16 1.30
C ASP A 378 -26.53 18.92 1.67
N SER A 379 -26.75 18.00 0.71
CA SER A 379 -27.58 16.81 0.90
C SER A 379 -26.86 15.64 1.59
N GLY A 380 -25.55 15.73 1.83
CA GLY A 380 -24.77 14.64 2.42
C GLY A 380 -23.29 14.94 2.52
N VAL A 381 -22.52 13.88 2.80
CA VAL A 381 -21.06 13.92 2.93
C VAL A 381 -20.40 13.10 1.85
N MET A 382 -19.19 13.46 1.52
CA MET A 382 -18.32 12.68 0.66
C MET A 382 -17.25 11.96 1.47
N LEU A 383 -16.94 10.72 1.12
CA LEU A 383 -16.01 9.85 1.82
C LEU A 383 -14.91 9.34 0.92
N SER A 384 -13.72 9.13 1.49
CA SER A 384 -12.60 8.49 0.78
C SER A 384 -12.92 7.04 0.41
N GLU A 385 -12.45 6.58 -0.79
CA GLU A 385 -12.75 5.25 -1.34
C GLU A 385 -12.29 4.12 -0.42
N LYS A 386 -11.12 4.25 0.19
CA LYS A 386 -10.58 3.22 1.09
C LYS A 386 -11.49 2.99 2.28
N MET A 387 -11.84 4.05 3.01
CA MET A 387 -12.74 3.98 4.16
C MET A 387 -14.07 3.34 3.79
N CYS A 388 -14.64 3.71 2.65
CA CYS A 388 -15.88 3.10 2.15
C CYS A 388 -15.73 1.61 1.88
N SER A 389 -14.60 1.19 1.31
CA SER A 389 -14.30 -0.23 1.05
C SER A 389 -14.19 -1.05 2.34
N GLU A 390 -13.53 -0.52 3.37
CA GLU A 390 -13.36 -1.18 4.67
C GLU A 390 -14.68 -1.30 5.44
N LEU A 391 -15.47 -0.23 5.47
CA LEU A 391 -16.75 -0.19 6.18
C LEU A 391 -17.90 -0.81 5.37
N GLY A 392 -17.70 -1.08 4.06
CA GLY A 392 -18.72 -1.61 3.17
C GLY A 392 -19.79 -0.58 2.79
N ILE A 393 -19.41 0.71 2.73
CA ILE A 393 -20.29 1.84 2.43
C ILE A 393 -20.43 2.03 0.92
N LYS A 394 -21.63 2.37 0.48
CA LYS A 394 -21.96 2.75 -0.90
C LYS A 394 -22.57 4.14 -0.94
N THR A 395 -22.48 4.79 -2.08
CA THR A 395 -23.20 6.06 -2.30
C THR A 395 -24.69 5.89 -2.06
N GLY A 396 -25.25 6.76 -1.21
CA GLY A 396 -26.64 6.71 -0.79
C GLY A 396 -26.89 6.09 0.57
N ASP A 397 -25.92 5.38 1.14
CA ASP A 397 -26.02 4.79 2.49
C ASP A 397 -26.04 5.88 3.57
N LYS A 398 -26.59 5.55 4.74
CA LYS A 398 -26.54 6.37 5.94
C LYS A 398 -25.41 5.92 6.84
N ILE A 399 -24.65 6.87 7.35
CA ILE A 399 -23.56 6.66 8.31
C ILE A 399 -23.78 7.52 9.54
N THR A 400 -23.13 7.17 10.63
CA THR A 400 -23.07 8.02 11.83
C THR A 400 -21.67 8.65 11.88
N LEU A 401 -21.64 9.98 11.90
CA LEU A 401 -20.44 10.78 12.19
C LEU A 401 -20.41 11.16 13.66
N ASN A 402 -19.25 11.04 14.28
CA ASN A 402 -19.00 11.56 15.62
C ASN A 402 -17.84 12.55 15.54
N VAL A 403 -18.12 13.80 15.90
CA VAL A 403 -17.15 14.92 15.95
C VAL A 403 -17.22 15.52 17.35
N ASP A 404 -16.12 15.55 18.07
CA ASP A 404 -16.04 16.06 19.45
C ASP A 404 -17.14 15.50 20.38
N GLY A 405 -17.47 14.22 20.25
CA GLY A 405 -18.50 13.55 21.06
C GLY A 405 -19.94 13.78 20.57
N LYS A 406 -20.19 14.65 19.60
CA LYS A 406 -21.49 14.87 19.00
C LYS A 406 -21.71 13.89 17.84
N LYS A 407 -22.76 13.08 17.93
CA LYS A 407 -23.14 12.10 16.91
C LYS A 407 -24.28 12.62 16.02
N ALA A 408 -24.10 12.48 14.71
CA ALA A 408 -25.12 12.83 13.74
C ALA A 408 -25.22 11.75 12.64
N GLU A 409 -26.45 11.44 12.19
CA GLU A 409 -26.67 10.59 11.02
C GLU A 409 -26.66 11.44 9.76
N VAL A 410 -25.91 10.98 8.75
CA VAL A 410 -25.81 11.68 7.48
C VAL A 410 -25.77 10.69 6.32
N LYS A 411 -26.24 11.12 5.15
CA LYS A 411 -26.22 10.35 3.91
C LYS A 411 -24.90 10.55 3.18
N VAL A 412 -24.36 9.49 2.58
CA VAL A 412 -23.19 9.55 1.70
C VAL A 412 -23.61 10.03 0.32
N SER A 413 -23.17 11.20 -0.08
CA SER A 413 -23.46 11.82 -1.39
C SER A 413 -22.49 11.37 -2.48
N GLY A 414 -21.25 11.03 -2.13
CA GLY A 414 -20.22 10.59 -3.08
C GLY A 414 -19.06 9.88 -2.43
N ILE A 415 -18.31 9.14 -3.24
CA ILE A 415 -17.07 8.45 -2.86
C ILE A 415 -15.97 8.95 -3.79
N PHE A 416 -14.92 9.53 -3.21
CA PHE A 416 -13.83 10.14 -3.98
C PHE A 416 -12.52 9.38 -3.83
N GLU A 417 -11.66 9.55 -4.81
CA GLU A 417 -10.30 9.01 -4.84
C GLU A 417 -9.41 9.73 -3.84
N GLN A 418 -8.77 8.95 -2.95
CA GLN A 418 -7.84 9.47 -1.96
C GLN A 418 -6.87 8.35 -1.56
N TYR A 419 -5.57 8.62 -1.57
CA TYR A 419 -4.54 7.63 -1.29
C TYR A 419 -3.96 7.72 0.12
N LEU A 420 -3.92 8.93 0.69
CA LEU A 420 -3.36 9.18 2.02
C LEU A 420 -4.44 9.64 2.98
N TYR A 421 -4.48 9.04 4.15
CA TYR A 421 -5.45 9.29 5.21
C TYR A 421 -6.91 9.07 4.79
N ASN A 422 -7.80 9.15 5.76
CA ASN A 422 -9.23 9.06 5.52
C ASN A 422 -9.86 10.45 5.68
N PHE A 423 -10.60 10.88 4.68
CA PHE A 423 -11.25 12.19 4.69
C PHE A 423 -12.76 12.07 4.52
N VAL A 424 -13.43 12.95 5.23
CA VAL A 424 -14.86 13.24 5.10
C VAL A 424 -14.98 14.70 4.69
N TYR A 425 -15.60 14.99 3.55
CA TYR A 425 -15.84 16.35 3.11
C TYR A 425 -17.33 16.68 3.20
N MET A 426 -17.67 17.87 3.71
CA MET A 426 -19.03 18.40 3.73
C MET A 426 -19.03 19.92 3.57
N THR A 427 -20.21 20.47 3.26
CA THR A 427 -20.40 21.91 3.19
C THR A 427 -20.62 22.52 4.59
N PRO A 428 -20.35 23.82 4.79
CA PRO A 428 -20.66 24.51 6.04
C PRO A 428 -22.16 24.44 6.40
N THR A 429 -23.02 24.51 5.38
CA THR A 429 -24.48 24.39 5.55
C THR A 429 -24.86 23.00 6.10
N ALA A 430 -24.28 21.94 5.54
CA ALA A 430 -24.49 20.58 6.03
C ALA A 430 -23.97 20.41 7.46
N TYR A 431 -22.79 20.94 7.78
CA TYR A 431 -22.21 20.91 9.11
C TYR A 431 -23.14 21.58 10.14
N LYS A 432 -23.59 22.80 9.84
CA LYS A 432 -24.50 23.54 10.72
C LYS A 432 -25.82 22.82 10.93
N SER A 433 -26.35 22.19 9.89
CA SER A 433 -27.62 21.44 9.99
C SER A 433 -27.51 20.19 10.85
N LEU A 434 -26.34 19.53 10.86
CA LEU A 434 -26.08 18.28 11.58
C LEU A 434 -25.69 18.52 13.04
N PHE A 435 -24.83 19.50 13.30
CA PHE A 435 -24.25 19.73 14.64
C PHE A 435 -24.83 20.94 15.37
N GLY A 436 -25.68 21.76 14.71
CA GLY A 436 -26.38 22.90 15.32
C GLY A 436 -25.49 24.13 15.57
N SER A 437 -24.23 24.12 15.15
CA SER A 437 -23.29 25.24 15.30
C SER A 437 -22.52 25.46 13.99
N ASP A 438 -22.02 26.66 13.80
CA ASP A 438 -21.09 26.94 12.71
C ASP A 438 -19.74 26.21 12.97
N CYS A 439 -19.05 25.78 11.91
CA CYS A 439 -17.71 25.19 12.04
C CYS A 439 -16.67 26.29 12.34
N THR A 440 -15.66 25.93 13.09
CA THR A 440 -14.51 26.83 13.36
C THR A 440 -13.41 26.53 12.36
N TYR A 441 -13.03 27.53 11.55
CA TYR A 441 -11.91 27.39 10.64
C TYR A 441 -10.61 27.45 11.43
N ASN A 442 -9.68 26.54 11.13
CA ASN A 442 -8.45 26.37 11.90
C ASN A 442 -7.19 26.31 11.05
N MET A 443 -7.31 26.38 9.75
CA MET A 443 -6.17 26.46 8.83
C MET A 443 -6.56 27.08 7.50
N ALA A 444 -5.57 27.40 6.69
CA ALA A 444 -5.75 27.83 5.32
C ALA A 444 -4.92 26.96 4.38
N ASP A 445 -5.56 26.39 3.37
CA ASP A 445 -4.91 25.74 2.25
C ASP A 445 -4.55 26.79 1.19
N VAL A 446 -3.30 26.80 0.73
CA VAL A 446 -2.74 27.86 -0.12
C VAL A 446 -2.10 27.26 -1.35
N ALA A 447 -2.58 27.64 -2.53
CA ALA A 447 -1.94 27.36 -3.81
C ALA A 447 -1.00 28.52 -4.17
N LEU A 448 0.25 28.24 -4.49
CA LEU A 448 1.28 29.19 -4.83
C LEU A 448 1.43 29.34 -6.35
N LYS A 449 1.94 30.48 -6.81
CA LYS A 449 2.29 30.72 -8.22
C LYS A 449 3.66 30.18 -8.56
N ASP A 450 4.60 30.32 -7.64
CA ASP A 450 5.99 29.84 -7.73
C ASP A 450 6.26 28.94 -6.51
N THR A 451 6.54 27.68 -6.79
CA THR A 451 6.82 26.64 -5.80
C THR A 451 8.31 26.31 -5.67
N SER A 452 9.21 27.16 -6.23
CA SER A 452 10.64 27.00 -6.03
C SER A 452 11.02 27.15 -4.56
N ASP A 453 12.07 26.45 -4.11
CA ASP A 453 12.51 26.47 -2.71
C ASP A 453 12.70 27.90 -2.20
N SER A 454 13.34 28.77 -2.99
CA SER A 454 13.55 30.18 -2.64
C SER A 454 12.24 30.98 -2.52
N ALA A 455 11.23 30.68 -3.33
CA ALA A 455 9.92 31.33 -3.25
C ALA A 455 9.13 30.83 -2.03
N CYS A 456 9.21 29.55 -1.75
CA CYS A 456 8.61 28.93 -0.56
C CYS A 456 9.25 29.47 0.73
N ASP A 457 10.58 29.54 0.81
CA ASP A 457 11.29 30.10 1.96
C ASP A 457 10.90 31.56 2.21
N LYS A 458 10.79 32.36 1.15
CA LYS A 458 10.36 33.75 1.23
C LYS A 458 8.90 33.86 1.70
N PHE A 459 8.01 33.04 1.15
CA PHE A 459 6.61 32.97 1.56
C PHE A 459 6.50 32.61 3.05
N GLY A 460 7.16 31.52 3.47
CA GLY A 460 7.15 31.08 4.87
C GLY A 460 7.69 32.13 5.82
N SER A 461 8.84 32.77 5.48
CA SER A 461 9.42 33.82 6.29
C SER A 461 8.51 35.04 6.42
N GLN A 462 7.80 35.42 5.36
CA GLN A 462 6.84 36.53 5.40
C GLN A 462 5.62 36.20 6.25
N VAL A 463 5.06 35.00 6.11
CA VAL A 463 3.86 34.57 6.85
C VAL A 463 4.18 34.34 8.33
N LEU A 464 5.32 33.72 8.65
CA LEU A 464 5.76 33.44 10.02
C LEU A 464 6.33 34.66 10.74
N SER A 465 6.51 35.79 10.06
CA SER A 465 7.03 37.03 10.70
C SER A 465 6.06 37.61 11.73
N ASP A 466 4.80 37.24 11.71
CA ASP A 466 3.79 37.67 12.66
C ASP A 466 3.52 36.57 13.71
N ASP A 467 3.37 37.01 14.94
CA ASP A 467 3.15 36.12 16.10
C ASP A 467 1.79 35.41 16.11
N LYS A 468 0.89 35.76 15.19
CA LYS A 468 -0.45 35.15 15.03
C LYS A 468 -0.43 33.83 14.27
N ILE A 469 0.66 33.50 13.57
CA ILE A 469 0.79 32.26 12.81
C ILE A 469 1.63 31.24 13.59
N ALA A 470 1.11 30.03 13.72
CA ALA A 470 1.78 28.93 14.42
C ALA A 470 2.75 28.18 13.51
N ALA A 471 2.32 27.85 12.29
CA ALA A 471 3.13 27.02 11.38
C ALA A 471 2.74 27.23 9.91
N VAL A 472 3.72 26.98 9.03
CA VAL A 472 3.54 26.81 7.59
C VAL A 472 4.13 25.46 7.23
N SER A 473 3.32 24.57 6.62
CA SER A 473 3.73 23.25 6.15
C SER A 473 3.62 23.20 4.63
N TYR A 474 4.63 22.66 3.96
CA TYR A 474 4.62 22.54 2.49
C TYR A 474 4.33 21.11 2.05
N ILE A 475 3.46 20.96 1.07
CA ILE A 475 3.12 19.66 0.47
C ILE A 475 4.34 18.99 -0.16
N ALA A 476 5.25 19.77 -0.76
CA ALA A 476 6.50 19.26 -1.32
C ALA A 476 7.37 18.53 -0.29
N SER A 477 7.41 19.01 0.96
CA SER A 477 8.13 18.31 2.04
C SER A 477 7.49 16.96 2.35
N SER A 478 6.18 16.92 2.49
CA SER A 478 5.42 15.67 2.71
C SER A 478 5.58 14.68 1.55
N LEU A 479 5.57 15.17 0.31
CA LEU A 479 5.83 14.36 -0.89
C LEU A 479 7.23 13.76 -0.86
N ASN A 480 8.27 14.52 -0.48
CA ASN A 480 9.65 14.02 -0.43
C ASN A 480 9.82 12.96 0.66
N GLU A 481 9.23 13.15 1.83
CA GLU A 481 9.22 12.14 2.90
C GLU A 481 8.51 10.86 2.43
N PHE A 482 7.37 11.02 1.77
CA PHE A 482 6.60 9.91 1.25
C PHE A 482 7.33 9.16 0.11
N ARG A 483 7.98 9.86 -0.81
CA ARG A 483 8.84 9.26 -1.85
C ARG A 483 9.99 8.47 -1.25
N ASN A 484 10.66 9.00 -0.23
CA ASN A 484 11.74 8.28 0.46
C ASN A 484 11.22 6.98 1.10
N MET A 485 10.03 7.01 1.69
CA MET A 485 9.37 5.81 2.22
C MET A 485 9.10 4.78 1.12
N LEU A 486 8.58 5.19 -0.03
CA LEU A 486 8.28 4.29 -1.14
C LEU A 486 9.55 3.71 -1.79
N ASN A 487 10.62 4.50 -1.93
CA ASN A 487 11.90 4.05 -2.48
C ASN A 487 12.48 2.84 -1.71
N SER A 488 12.27 2.78 -0.39
CA SER A 488 12.69 1.61 0.39
C SER A 488 11.86 0.36 0.10
N LEU A 489 10.57 0.53 -0.19
CA LEU A 489 9.70 -0.58 -0.63
C LEU A 489 10.05 -1.04 -2.06
N ASP A 490 10.42 -0.14 -2.96
CA ASP A 490 10.86 -0.47 -4.32
C ASP A 490 12.04 -1.44 -4.32
N MET A 491 12.98 -1.25 -3.40
CA MET A 491 14.13 -2.16 -3.25
C MET A 491 13.70 -3.57 -2.85
N VAL A 492 12.77 -3.70 -1.91
CA VAL A 492 12.20 -4.99 -1.49
C VAL A 492 11.47 -5.67 -2.65
N VAL A 493 10.65 -4.91 -3.38
CA VAL A 493 9.92 -5.45 -4.55
C VAL A 493 10.89 -5.86 -5.66
N THR A 494 11.97 -5.12 -5.88
CA THR A 494 13.02 -5.49 -6.84
C THR A 494 13.65 -6.84 -6.51
N VAL A 495 13.96 -7.10 -5.23
CA VAL A 495 14.44 -8.42 -4.79
C VAL A 495 13.40 -9.51 -5.08
N MET A 496 12.12 -9.23 -4.84
CA MET A 496 11.05 -10.19 -5.14
C MET A 496 10.95 -10.48 -6.64
N ILE A 497 11.13 -9.48 -7.51
CA ILE A 497 11.19 -9.68 -8.97
C ILE A 497 12.35 -10.61 -9.33
N ILE A 498 13.53 -10.41 -8.75
CA ILE A 498 14.71 -11.26 -8.99
C ILE A 498 14.44 -12.71 -8.54
N CYS A 499 13.83 -12.89 -7.36
CA CYS A 499 13.46 -14.23 -6.86
C CYS A 499 12.41 -14.90 -7.76
N ALA A 500 11.38 -14.19 -8.18
CA ALA A 500 10.35 -14.69 -9.10
C ALA A 500 10.95 -15.05 -10.48
N ALA A 501 11.87 -14.24 -10.98
CA ALA A 501 12.58 -14.47 -12.23
C ALA A 501 13.49 -15.73 -12.15
N ALA A 502 14.22 -15.87 -11.06
CA ALA A 502 15.05 -17.07 -10.81
C ALA A 502 14.19 -18.34 -10.74
N LEU A 503 13.06 -18.26 -10.02
CA LEU A 503 12.10 -19.37 -9.95
C LEU A 503 11.53 -19.71 -11.33
N ALA A 504 11.15 -18.70 -12.13
CA ALA A 504 10.65 -18.88 -13.50
C ALA A 504 11.66 -19.60 -14.37
N PHE A 505 12.94 -19.21 -14.30
CA PHE A 505 14.01 -19.87 -15.03
C PHE A 505 14.14 -21.36 -14.63
N VAL A 506 14.18 -21.66 -13.35
CA VAL A 506 14.29 -23.04 -12.83
C VAL A 506 13.09 -23.89 -13.25
N VAL A 507 11.87 -23.35 -13.15
CA VAL A 507 10.64 -24.04 -13.56
C VAL A 507 10.66 -24.34 -15.05
N LEU A 508 10.96 -23.36 -15.90
CA LEU A 508 11.04 -23.53 -17.35
C LEU A 508 12.11 -24.53 -17.73
N TYR A 509 13.29 -24.46 -17.07
CA TYR A 509 14.36 -25.42 -17.28
C TYR A 509 13.89 -26.86 -16.96
N ASN A 510 13.26 -27.07 -15.81
CA ASN A 510 12.76 -28.37 -15.38
C ASN A 510 11.69 -28.92 -16.33
N LEU A 511 10.71 -28.10 -16.69
CA LEU A 511 9.62 -28.48 -17.60
C LEU A 511 10.15 -28.81 -19.02
N THR A 512 11.08 -28.02 -19.54
CA THR A 512 11.70 -28.28 -20.85
C THR A 512 12.55 -29.56 -20.81
N ASN A 513 13.29 -29.78 -19.72
CA ASN A 513 14.07 -30.99 -19.51
C ASN A 513 13.19 -32.24 -19.49
N ILE A 514 12.04 -32.19 -18.83
CA ILE A 514 11.05 -33.26 -18.81
C ILE A 514 10.51 -33.50 -20.22
N ASN A 515 10.14 -32.44 -20.94
CA ASN A 515 9.59 -32.54 -22.29
C ASN A 515 10.58 -33.23 -23.28
N ILE A 516 11.86 -32.90 -23.17
CA ILE A 516 12.90 -33.54 -24.01
C ILE A 516 13.08 -35.01 -23.62
N ALA A 517 13.17 -35.32 -22.33
CA ALA A 517 13.39 -36.68 -21.85
C ALA A 517 12.26 -37.66 -22.24
N GLU A 518 11.00 -37.22 -22.17
CA GLU A 518 9.87 -38.02 -22.60
C GLU A 518 9.86 -38.32 -24.13
N ARG A 519 10.59 -37.53 -24.92
CA ARG A 519 10.64 -37.60 -26.36
C ARG A 519 11.96 -38.10 -26.92
N VAL A 520 12.86 -38.61 -26.10
CA VAL A 520 14.17 -39.09 -26.55
C VAL A 520 14.03 -40.10 -27.70
N ARG A 521 13.04 -41.00 -27.65
CA ARG A 521 12.79 -41.97 -28.74
C ARG A 521 12.30 -41.30 -30.02
N GLU A 522 11.38 -40.32 -29.93
CA GLU A 522 10.91 -39.56 -31.09
C GLU A 522 12.08 -38.80 -31.74
N ILE A 523 12.92 -38.17 -30.89
CA ILE A 523 14.13 -37.46 -31.31
C ILE A 523 15.09 -38.41 -32.01
N ALA A 524 15.35 -39.59 -31.45
CA ALA A 524 16.21 -40.61 -32.05
C ALA A 524 15.64 -41.10 -33.40
N THR A 525 14.33 -41.31 -33.47
CA THR A 525 13.67 -41.71 -34.74
C THR A 525 13.82 -40.64 -35.82
N PHE A 526 13.63 -39.36 -35.52
CA PHE A 526 13.84 -38.25 -36.48
C PHE A 526 15.29 -38.20 -36.95
N LYS A 527 16.26 -38.41 -36.05
CA LYS A 527 17.70 -38.44 -36.41
C LYS A 527 18.02 -39.63 -37.32
N VAL A 528 17.45 -40.82 -37.05
CA VAL A 528 17.66 -42.02 -37.91
C VAL A 528 17.00 -41.83 -39.30
N LEU A 529 15.90 -41.11 -39.40
CA LEU A 529 15.27 -40.73 -40.65
C LEU A 529 16.03 -39.64 -41.43
N GLY A 530 17.19 -39.20 -40.93
CA GLY A 530 18.06 -38.25 -41.63
C GLY A 530 17.76 -36.77 -41.37
N PHE A 531 16.89 -36.41 -40.38
CA PHE A 531 16.65 -35.03 -40.03
C PHE A 531 17.88 -34.42 -39.37
N TYR A 532 18.22 -33.19 -39.76
CA TYR A 532 19.33 -32.47 -39.14
C TYR A 532 19.00 -32.07 -37.70
N ASN A 533 20.05 -31.91 -36.88
CA ASN A 533 19.89 -31.49 -35.46
C ASN A 533 19.06 -30.20 -35.30
N ARG A 534 19.15 -29.24 -36.24
CA ARG A 534 18.38 -27.98 -36.23
C ARG A 534 16.90 -28.23 -36.47
N GLU A 535 16.55 -29.15 -37.36
CA GLU A 535 15.14 -29.49 -37.70
C GLU A 535 14.48 -30.18 -36.53
N THR A 536 15.18 -31.18 -35.96
CA THR A 536 14.70 -31.90 -34.76
C THR A 536 14.50 -30.98 -33.57
N SER A 537 15.46 -30.07 -33.29
CA SER A 537 15.37 -29.09 -32.25
C SER A 537 14.22 -28.10 -32.50
N SER A 538 14.07 -27.63 -33.75
CA SER A 538 13.00 -26.68 -34.12
C SER A 538 11.59 -27.25 -33.87
N PHE A 539 11.41 -28.55 -34.08
CA PHE A 539 10.13 -29.21 -33.81
C PHE A 539 9.76 -29.17 -32.32
N ILE A 540 10.74 -29.44 -31.44
CA ILE A 540 10.53 -29.43 -29.98
C ILE A 540 10.35 -27.98 -29.48
N TYR A 541 11.14 -27.05 -29.99
CA TYR A 541 11.06 -25.66 -29.56
C TYR A 541 9.74 -24.99 -29.95
N LYS A 542 9.19 -25.29 -31.12
CA LYS A 542 7.87 -24.80 -31.52
C LYS A 542 6.79 -25.18 -30.51
N GLU A 543 6.83 -26.41 -29.99
CA GLU A 543 5.89 -26.83 -28.96
C GLU A 543 6.13 -26.10 -27.64
N ASN A 544 7.38 -25.99 -27.17
CA ASN A 544 7.71 -25.27 -25.96
C ASN A 544 7.30 -23.80 -26.04
N ILE A 545 7.52 -23.14 -27.19
CA ILE A 545 7.13 -21.75 -27.42
C ILE A 545 5.59 -21.62 -27.34
N ILE A 546 4.83 -22.51 -27.96
CA ILE A 546 3.36 -22.48 -27.89
C ILE A 546 2.88 -22.66 -26.44
N LEU A 547 3.47 -23.62 -25.71
CA LEU A 547 3.16 -23.85 -24.30
C LEU A 547 3.49 -22.64 -23.43
N THR A 548 4.64 -22.01 -23.69
CA THR A 548 5.05 -20.78 -22.99
C THR A 548 4.08 -19.63 -23.27
N LEU A 549 3.71 -19.39 -24.53
CA LEU A 549 2.75 -18.34 -24.88
C LEU A 549 1.38 -18.57 -24.24
N LEU A 550 0.88 -19.81 -24.23
CA LEU A 550 -0.36 -20.15 -23.52
C LEU A 550 -0.23 -19.93 -22.02
N GLY A 551 0.92 -20.31 -21.44
CA GLY A 551 1.22 -20.08 -20.02
C GLY A 551 1.31 -18.60 -19.68
N ILE A 552 1.96 -17.80 -20.52
CA ILE A 552 2.03 -16.34 -20.37
C ILE A 552 0.61 -15.76 -20.39
N PHE A 553 -0.22 -16.10 -21.37
CA PHE A 553 -1.57 -15.58 -21.47
C PHE A 553 -2.41 -15.87 -20.20
N VAL A 554 -2.38 -17.12 -19.73
CA VAL A 554 -3.05 -17.49 -18.48
C VAL A 554 -2.41 -16.80 -17.28
N GLY A 555 -1.09 -16.68 -17.28
CA GLY A 555 -0.30 -16.05 -16.22
C GLY A 555 -0.56 -14.54 -16.08
N LEU A 556 -0.74 -13.82 -17.17
CA LEU A 556 -1.13 -12.41 -17.14
C LEU A 556 -2.50 -12.22 -16.47
N PHE A 557 -3.46 -13.08 -16.77
CA PHE A 557 -4.77 -13.03 -16.12
C PHE A 557 -4.70 -13.38 -14.64
N LEU A 558 -4.00 -14.47 -14.27
CA LEU A 558 -3.81 -14.88 -12.88
C LEU A 558 -2.98 -13.85 -12.11
N GLY A 559 -2.01 -13.22 -12.77
CA GLY A 559 -1.17 -12.17 -12.18
C GLY A 559 -1.99 -10.95 -11.78
N ASN A 560 -2.94 -10.53 -12.60
CA ASN A 560 -3.85 -9.44 -12.26
C ASN A 560 -4.69 -9.75 -11.01
N LEU A 561 -5.25 -10.97 -10.92
CA LEU A 561 -5.99 -11.41 -9.74
C LEU A 561 -5.08 -11.46 -8.49
N LEU A 562 -3.88 -11.98 -8.66
CA LEU A 562 -2.90 -12.09 -7.59
C LEU A 562 -2.45 -10.73 -7.08
N THR A 563 -2.16 -9.78 -7.98
CA THR A 563 -1.84 -8.41 -7.63
C THR A 563 -2.94 -7.76 -6.80
N GLY A 564 -4.21 -7.88 -7.24
CA GLY A 564 -5.34 -7.34 -6.49
C GLY A 564 -5.45 -7.94 -5.08
N PHE A 565 -5.21 -9.24 -4.93
CA PHE A 565 -5.19 -9.90 -3.62
C PHE A 565 -4.04 -9.41 -2.74
N ILE A 566 -2.82 -9.31 -3.30
CA ILE A 566 -1.63 -8.87 -2.56
C ILE A 566 -1.81 -7.42 -2.10
N ILE A 567 -2.22 -6.53 -2.99
CA ILE A 567 -2.45 -5.12 -2.66
C ILE A 567 -3.42 -4.98 -1.49
N GLN A 568 -4.57 -5.66 -1.54
CA GLN A 568 -5.55 -5.62 -0.44
C GLN A 568 -5.04 -6.19 0.88
N THR A 569 -4.10 -7.15 0.84
CA THR A 569 -3.54 -7.77 2.05
C THR A 569 -2.40 -6.93 2.66
N VAL A 570 -1.66 -6.22 1.81
CA VAL A 570 -0.48 -5.41 2.21
C VAL A 570 -0.88 -3.96 2.53
N GLU A 571 -2.05 -3.50 2.08
CA GLU A 571 -2.57 -2.17 2.40
C GLU A 571 -2.66 -1.95 3.91
N VAL A 572 -2.23 -0.76 4.35
CA VAL A 572 -2.30 -0.31 5.74
C VAL A 572 -3.49 0.63 5.92
N ASP A 573 -3.97 0.75 7.15
CA ASP A 573 -5.22 1.47 7.48
C ASP A 573 -5.34 2.88 6.89
N ASN A 574 -4.21 3.61 6.78
CA ASN A 574 -4.22 5.03 6.40
C ASN A 574 -3.80 5.28 4.95
N ILE A 575 -3.43 4.23 4.22
CA ILE A 575 -2.86 4.36 2.88
C ILE A 575 -3.57 3.42 1.93
N MET A 576 -4.13 3.96 0.85
CA MET A 576 -4.68 3.19 -0.27
C MET A 576 -3.59 3.02 -1.33
N PHE A 577 -3.32 1.78 -1.74
CA PHE A 577 -2.42 1.54 -2.85
C PHE A 577 -3.16 1.68 -4.19
N GLY A 578 -2.44 2.13 -5.21
CA GLY A 578 -2.94 2.11 -6.59
C GLY A 578 -3.33 0.69 -7.01
N ARG A 579 -4.46 0.55 -7.71
CA ARG A 579 -5.03 -0.76 -8.06
C ARG A 579 -4.90 -1.11 -9.52
N ASP A 580 -4.27 -0.24 -10.29
CA ASP A 580 -4.12 -0.38 -11.72
C ASP A 580 -2.72 -0.88 -12.08
N ILE A 581 -2.67 -1.89 -12.95
CA ILE A 581 -1.39 -2.40 -13.49
C ILE A 581 -1.22 -1.80 -14.87
N TYR A 582 -0.11 -1.12 -15.09
CA TYR A 582 0.18 -0.49 -16.38
C TYR A 582 0.42 -1.55 -17.46
N PHE A 583 -0.01 -1.25 -18.68
CA PHE A 583 0.18 -2.14 -19.83
C PHE A 583 1.66 -2.50 -20.04
N THR A 584 2.57 -1.59 -19.75
CA THR A 584 4.02 -1.79 -19.81
C THR A 584 4.50 -2.93 -18.90
N SER A 585 3.92 -3.07 -17.71
CA SER A 585 4.27 -4.14 -16.74
C SER A 585 3.82 -5.52 -17.20
N TYR A 586 2.67 -5.60 -17.86
CA TYR A 586 2.28 -6.85 -18.55
C TYR A 586 3.26 -7.21 -19.66
N LEU A 587 3.73 -6.21 -20.41
CA LEU A 587 4.70 -6.41 -21.49
C LEU A 587 6.07 -6.86 -20.94
N TYR A 588 6.54 -6.23 -19.85
CA TYR A 588 7.79 -6.63 -19.18
C TYR A 588 7.70 -8.05 -18.61
N ALA A 589 6.62 -8.40 -17.94
CA ALA A 589 6.43 -9.75 -17.39
C ALA A 589 6.37 -10.81 -18.50
N ALA A 590 5.62 -10.55 -19.56
CA ALA A 590 5.54 -11.44 -20.73
C ALA A 590 6.89 -11.55 -21.43
N GLY A 591 7.59 -10.44 -21.67
CA GLY A 591 8.89 -10.38 -22.30
C GLY A 591 9.97 -11.13 -21.51
N LEU A 592 10.00 -10.94 -20.19
CA LEU A 592 10.95 -11.59 -19.30
C LEU A 592 10.72 -13.12 -19.28
N THR A 593 9.47 -13.56 -19.13
CA THR A 593 9.12 -14.99 -19.17
C THR A 593 9.47 -15.61 -20.51
N PHE A 594 9.20 -14.91 -21.61
CA PHE A 594 9.53 -15.37 -22.95
C PHE A 594 11.05 -15.45 -23.18
N LEU A 595 11.80 -14.45 -22.70
CA LEU A 595 13.27 -14.44 -22.73
C LEU A 595 13.85 -15.65 -21.99
N PHE A 596 13.36 -15.95 -20.79
CA PHE A 596 13.77 -17.15 -20.05
C PHE A 596 13.46 -18.43 -20.83
N SER A 597 12.32 -18.52 -21.49
CA SER A 597 11.98 -19.66 -22.34
C SER A 597 12.99 -19.83 -23.48
N ILE A 598 13.40 -18.73 -24.12
CA ILE A 598 14.43 -18.76 -25.17
C ILE A 598 15.77 -19.21 -24.61
N LEU A 599 16.21 -18.65 -23.48
CA LEU A 599 17.46 -19.01 -22.82
C LEU A 599 17.51 -20.49 -22.45
N VAL A 600 16.43 -20.99 -21.84
CA VAL A 600 16.30 -22.41 -21.48
C VAL A 600 16.33 -23.30 -22.73
N ASN A 601 15.62 -22.94 -23.79
CA ASN A 601 15.65 -23.69 -25.06
C ASN A 601 17.07 -23.69 -25.67
N ALA A 602 17.80 -22.57 -25.59
CA ALA A 602 19.19 -22.50 -26.06
C ALA A 602 20.11 -23.45 -25.26
N VAL A 603 20.02 -23.45 -23.92
CA VAL A 603 20.76 -24.38 -23.07
C VAL A 603 20.39 -25.82 -23.36
N MET A 604 19.11 -26.11 -23.53
CA MET A 604 18.64 -27.47 -23.82
C MET A 604 19.01 -27.97 -25.23
N SER A 605 19.41 -27.09 -26.16
CA SER A 605 19.87 -27.48 -27.48
C SER A 605 21.10 -28.41 -27.40
N PHE A 606 21.98 -28.18 -26.43
CA PHE A 606 23.13 -29.05 -26.20
C PHE A 606 22.72 -30.46 -25.80
N LYS A 607 21.66 -30.58 -24.97
CA LYS A 607 21.13 -31.87 -24.54
C LYS A 607 20.47 -32.65 -25.67
N ILE A 608 19.72 -31.98 -26.55
CA ILE A 608 19.12 -32.61 -27.76
C ILE A 608 20.20 -33.11 -28.71
N LYS A 609 21.29 -32.35 -28.87
CA LYS A 609 22.43 -32.78 -29.70
C LYS A 609 23.12 -34.04 -29.16
N ALA A 610 23.23 -34.17 -27.84
CA ALA A 610 23.86 -35.27 -27.15
C ALA A 610 23.07 -36.59 -27.13
N VAL A 611 21.81 -36.60 -27.59
CA VAL A 611 20.98 -37.83 -27.65
C VAL A 611 21.60 -38.84 -28.62
N ASN A 612 22.00 -40.00 -28.09
CA ASN A 612 22.56 -41.10 -28.85
C ASN A 612 21.45 -41.91 -29.50
N MET A 613 21.47 -42.01 -30.85
CA MET A 613 20.45 -42.68 -31.64
C MET A 613 20.39 -44.19 -31.36
N VAL A 614 21.53 -44.85 -31.24
CA VAL A 614 21.62 -46.33 -31.11
C VAL A 614 21.12 -46.76 -29.72
N GLU A 615 21.59 -46.10 -28.70
CA GLU A 615 21.25 -46.43 -27.31
C GLU A 615 19.77 -46.13 -26.98
N SER A 616 19.24 -45.04 -27.55
CA SER A 616 17.83 -44.64 -27.34
C SER A 616 16.83 -45.57 -28.02
N LEU A 617 17.25 -46.29 -29.06
CA LEU A 617 16.40 -47.27 -29.77
C LEU A 617 16.59 -48.71 -29.29
N LYS A 618 17.82 -49.06 -28.77
CA LYS A 618 18.14 -50.38 -28.20
C LYS A 618 17.46 -50.72 -26.89
N SER A 619 16.94 -49.75 -26.14
CA SER A 619 16.33 -49.96 -24.81
C SER A 619 14.95 -50.64 -24.85
N VAL A 620 14.65 -51.48 -25.86
CA VAL A 620 13.37 -52.22 -26.03
C VAL A 620 13.57 -53.73 -25.96
N GLU A 621 14.79 -54.25 -25.86
CA GLU A 621 15.01 -55.66 -25.59
C GLU A 621 15.26 -55.96 -24.13
#